data_90f127afad209f879e57a2f3fa4d49df
#
_entry.id   90f127afad209f879e57a2f3fa4d49df
#
_cell.length_a   1.000
_cell.length_b   1.000
_cell.length_c   1.000
_cell.angle_alpha   90.00
_cell.angle_beta   90.00
_cell.angle_gamma   90.00
#
_symmetry.space_group_name_H-M   'P 1'
#
loop_
_entity.id
_entity.type
_entity.pdbx_description
1 polymer ?
#
loop_
_entity_poly.entity_id
_entity_poly.type
_entity_poly.pdbx_seq_one_letter_code
_entity_poly.pdbx_strand_id
1 'polypeptide(L)'
;TRYELTGLEAYTEYEVRIRALVVSGNYLDSEWSAWERFKTLDKTIADEFDGGSGTEEDPYLIARPSQLALLAQCVNEQTAGYFEPDVHYLLTADLDLSGYENWTPIGTGPQDGRYPYENPEKAFQGVFDGGGHTVNNLNVAYTGATTFTSVGLFGVNDGTIRNLHVAGAVSATTSCTDKSYVIAGGIVGFNIIAYEDAMNTRPGSGAIEHCSFTGSVSASCGNDPTGTADAGGICGMAESGNIDFCETTLDAAHTIRTEGGEISMTGGIAGSMNGGRISACTFTGTGVLEAAFNTLPEGYYVYAQAGGIVGSTAEASIESCTADFGGSLLIPKGGEA
;
A
#
# COMPACT_ATOMS: atom_id res chain seq x y z
N THR A 1 -10.59 -34.10 17.53
CA THR A 1 -10.19 -33.38 18.76
C THR A 1 -9.30 -32.22 18.33
N ARG A 2 -9.57 -31.03 18.81
CA ARG A 2 -8.77 -29.81 18.57
C ARG A 2 -7.94 -29.54 19.82
N TYR A 3 -6.67 -29.27 19.65
CA TYR A 3 -5.79 -28.78 20.71
C TYR A 3 -5.34 -27.37 20.37
N GLU A 4 -5.24 -26.52 21.36
CA GLU A 4 -4.73 -25.16 21.27
C GLU A 4 -3.37 -25.10 21.97
N LEU A 5 -2.39 -24.58 21.26
CA LEU A 5 -1.06 -24.31 21.81
C LEU A 5 -1.05 -22.86 22.29
N THR A 6 -0.71 -22.66 23.55
CA THR A 6 -0.67 -21.33 24.20
C THR A 6 0.70 -21.05 24.76
N GLY A 7 0.99 -19.77 25.04
CA GLY A 7 2.27 -19.35 25.61
C GLY A 7 3.45 -19.41 24.62
N LEU A 8 3.15 -19.39 23.33
CA LEU A 8 4.17 -19.28 22.28
C LEU A 8 4.61 -17.82 22.14
N GLU A 9 5.90 -17.62 21.90
CA GLU A 9 6.46 -16.31 21.58
C GLU A 9 6.07 -15.89 20.16
N ALA A 10 5.88 -14.58 19.93
CA ALA A 10 5.59 -14.03 18.61
C ALA A 10 6.79 -14.19 17.67
N TYR A 11 6.52 -14.30 16.36
CA TYR A 11 7.50 -14.39 15.27
C TYR A 11 8.57 -15.47 15.47
N THR A 12 8.21 -16.56 16.13
CA THR A 12 9.13 -17.66 16.52
C THR A 12 8.77 -18.93 15.77
N GLU A 13 9.79 -19.64 15.25
CA GLU A 13 9.61 -20.95 14.63
C GLU A 13 9.46 -22.04 15.68
N TYR A 14 8.47 -22.89 15.48
CA TYR A 14 8.19 -24.05 16.31
C TYR A 14 8.06 -25.31 15.48
N GLU A 15 8.40 -26.43 16.10
CA GLU A 15 8.12 -27.75 15.57
C GLU A 15 7.12 -28.44 16.48
N VAL A 16 6.11 -29.08 15.91
CA VAL A 16 5.11 -29.85 16.66
C VAL A 16 4.95 -31.25 16.09
N ARG A 17 4.71 -32.22 16.95
CA ARG A 17 4.24 -33.57 16.60
C ARG A 17 3.25 -34.04 17.64
N ILE A 18 2.39 -34.96 17.26
CA ILE A 18 1.35 -35.49 18.13
C ILE A 18 1.39 -37.01 18.17
N ARG A 19 0.93 -37.61 19.27
CA ARG A 19 0.59 -39.02 19.37
C ARG A 19 -0.67 -39.20 20.19
N ALA A 20 -1.36 -40.30 19.98
CA ALA A 20 -2.45 -40.70 20.83
C ALA A 20 -1.89 -41.47 22.03
N LEU A 21 -2.36 -41.10 23.21
CA LEU A 21 -2.03 -41.82 24.45
C LEU A 21 -3.19 -42.73 24.84
N VAL A 22 -2.88 -43.91 25.28
CA VAL A 22 -3.87 -44.86 25.83
C VAL A 22 -4.32 -44.39 27.20
N VAL A 23 -5.63 -44.25 27.36
CA VAL A 23 -6.24 -43.86 28.65
C VAL A 23 -6.69 -45.08 29.46
N SER A 24 -7.00 -46.21 28.79
CA SER A 24 -7.36 -47.49 29.46
C SER A 24 -7.42 -48.65 28.46
N GLY A 25 -7.18 -49.89 28.94
CA GLY A 25 -7.37 -51.14 28.17
C GLY A 25 -6.06 -51.74 27.63
N ASN A 26 -6.16 -52.71 26.72
CA ASN A 26 -5.04 -53.45 26.13
C ASN A 26 -4.47 -52.82 24.87
N TYR A 27 -4.47 -51.49 24.77
CA TYR A 27 -3.94 -50.75 23.62
C TYR A 27 -2.57 -50.17 23.98
N LEU A 28 -1.80 -49.87 22.95
CA LEU A 28 -0.52 -49.16 23.08
C LEU A 28 -0.71 -47.72 22.60
N ASP A 29 0.13 -46.81 23.10
CA ASP A 29 0.23 -45.45 22.53
C ASP A 29 0.52 -45.54 21.03
N SER A 30 0.02 -44.61 20.26
CA SER A 30 0.37 -44.54 18.84
C SER A 30 1.82 -44.11 18.64
N GLU A 31 2.37 -44.41 17.49
CA GLU A 31 3.60 -43.73 17.03
C GLU A 31 3.37 -42.21 16.97
N TRP A 32 4.46 -41.47 17.02
CA TRP A 32 4.43 -40.02 16.80
C TRP A 32 4.11 -39.73 15.34
N SER A 33 3.36 -38.64 15.10
CA SER A 33 3.27 -38.06 13.75
C SER A 33 4.63 -37.58 13.24
N ALA A 34 4.73 -37.27 11.96
CA ALA A 34 5.83 -36.47 11.47
C ALA A 34 5.88 -35.11 12.20
N TRP A 35 7.03 -34.47 12.18
CA TRP A 35 7.18 -33.10 12.65
C TRP A 35 6.54 -32.14 11.66
N GLU A 36 5.73 -31.21 12.17
CA GLU A 36 5.19 -30.07 11.44
C GLU A 36 5.86 -28.81 11.96
N ARG A 37 6.27 -27.93 11.02
CA ARG A 37 6.88 -26.65 11.34
C ARG A 37 5.90 -25.52 11.09
N PHE A 38 5.88 -24.54 11.96
CA PHE A 38 5.14 -23.31 11.77
C PHE A 38 5.87 -22.15 12.46
N LYS A 39 5.63 -20.93 11.98
CA LYS A 39 6.09 -19.71 12.61
C LYS A 39 4.90 -18.98 13.19
N THR A 40 5.02 -18.51 14.43
CA THR A 40 3.98 -17.67 15.04
C THR A 40 3.93 -16.31 14.38
N LEU A 41 2.73 -15.73 14.30
CA LEU A 41 2.55 -14.41 13.70
C LEU A 41 3.08 -13.33 14.65
N ASP A 42 3.61 -12.25 14.06
CA ASP A 42 3.89 -11.00 14.74
C ASP A 42 2.73 -10.03 14.44
N LYS A 43 2.12 -9.49 15.46
CA LYS A 43 0.97 -8.57 15.37
C LYS A 43 0.99 -7.46 16.40
N THR A 44 2.16 -7.22 16.98
CA THR A 44 2.39 -6.16 17.96
C THR A 44 3.13 -5.00 17.31
N ILE A 45 3.33 -3.92 18.03
CA ILE A 45 4.27 -2.86 17.68
C ILE A 45 5.52 -3.11 18.51
N ALA A 46 6.69 -3.10 17.88
CA ALA A 46 7.96 -3.25 18.59
C ALA A 46 8.29 -2.02 19.43
N ASP A 47 9.09 -2.20 20.47
CA ASP A 47 9.60 -1.09 21.27
C ASP A 47 10.82 -0.41 20.62
N GLU A 48 11.53 -1.13 19.73
CA GLU A 48 12.76 -0.66 19.06
C GLU A 48 12.96 -1.35 17.70
N PHE A 49 13.77 -0.73 16.85
CA PHE A 49 14.27 -1.31 15.61
C PHE A 49 15.36 -2.36 15.90
N ASP A 50 15.74 -3.17 14.90
CA ASP A 50 16.73 -4.25 15.05
C ASP A 50 18.19 -3.72 15.06
N GLY A 51 18.36 -2.41 15.25
CA GLY A 51 19.62 -1.69 15.29
C GLY A 51 19.64 -0.49 14.34
N GLY A 52 20.81 0.11 14.22
CA GLY A 52 21.03 1.31 13.43
C GLY A 52 20.77 2.60 14.21
N SER A 53 21.20 3.71 13.63
CA SER A 53 21.02 5.05 14.18
C SER A 53 20.19 5.98 13.28
N GLY A 54 19.68 5.44 12.15
CA GLY A 54 18.83 6.17 11.20
C GLY A 54 19.60 7.05 10.21
N THR A 55 20.91 6.93 10.13
CA THR A 55 21.72 7.65 9.12
C THR A 55 21.85 6.83 7.84
N GLU A 56 22.36 7.43 6.76
CA GLU A 56 22.61 6.72 5.50
C GLU A 56 23.61 5.57 5.67
N GLU A 57 24.65 5.76 6.46
CA GLU A 57 25.69 4.75 6.72
C GLU A 57 25.24 3.69 7.75
N ASP A 58 24.26 4.00 8.59
CA ASP A 58 23.76 3.15 9.67
C ASP A 58 22.23 3.28 9.79
N PRO A 59 21.46 2.80 8.80
CA PRO A 59 20.01 2.94 8.78
C PRO A 59 19.34 2.13 9.91
N TYR A 60 18.15 2.55 10.35
CA TYR A 60 17.33 1.72 11.22
C TYR A 60 16.96 0.41 10.53
N LEU A 61 17.23 -0.73 11.19
CA LEU A 61 17.04 -2.07 10.64
C LEU A 61 15.64 -2.60 10.98
N ILE A 62 14.96 -3.13 9.97
CA ILE A 62 13.63 -3.72 10.10
C ILE A 62 13.71 -5.18 9.64
N ALA A 63 13.66 -6.11 10.61
CA ALA A 63 13.73 -7.55 10.39
C ALA A 63 12.40 -8.27 10.70
N ARG A 64 11.41 -7.57 11.29
CA ARG A 64 10.14 -8.14 11.74
C ARG A 64 8.97 -7.21 11.44
N PRO A 65 7.76 -7.76 11.24
CA PRO A 65 6.53 -6.97 11.02
C PRO A 65 6.24 -5.93 12.11
N SER A 66 6.51 -6.24 13.37
CA SER A 66 6.33 -5.31 14.50
C SER A 66 7.21 -4.06 14.42
N GLN A 67 8.39 -4.17 13.80
CA GLN A 67 9.29 -3.02 13.57
C GLN A 67 8.81 -2.15 12.41
N LEU A 68 8.21 -2.76 11.38
CA LEU A 68 7.54 -1.98 10.34
C LEU A 68 6.30 -1.25 10.90
N ALA A 69 5.58 -1.87 11.84
CA ALA A 69 4.48 -1.23 12.57
C ALA A 69 4.97 -0.10 13.49
N LEU A 70 6.16 -0.24 14.08
CA LEU A 70 6.82 0.83 14.82
C LEU A 70 7.13 2.03 13.92
N LEU A 71 7.66 1.78 12.71
CA LEU A 71 7.86 2.86 11.73
C LEU A 71 6.56 3.58 11.42
N ALA A 72 5.46 2.83 11.16
CA ALA A 72 4.16 3.42 10.90
C ALA A 72 3.69 4.30 12.07
N GLN A 73 3.85 3.83 13.30
CA GLN A 73 3.51 4.61 14.49
C GLN A 73 4.37 5.87 14.59
N CYS A 74 5.70 5.75 14.49
CA CYS A 74 6.61 6.87 14.64
C CYS A 74 6.33 7.99 13.61
N VAL A 75 6.09 7.63 12.35
CA VAL A 75 5.76 8.60 11.29
C VAL A 75 4.40 9.25 11.56
N ASN A 76 3.38 8.45 11.85
CA ASN A 76 2.00 8.94 12.05
C ASN A 76 1.83 9.79 13.31
N GLU A 77 2.65 9.55 14.33
CA GLU A 77 2.70 10.32 15.58
C GLU A 77 3.76 11.43 15.57
N GLN A 78 4.56 11.53 14.49
CA GLN A 78 5.65 12.50 14.34
C GLN A 78 6.68 12.41 15.48
N THR A 79 7.09 11.19 15.80
CA THR A 79 8.09 10.93 16.84
C THR A 79 9.45 11.42 16.40
N ALA A 80 10.02 12.41 17.11
CA ALA A 80 11.29 13.01 16.77
C ALA A 80 12.43 11.98 16.65
N GLY A 81 13.24 12.10 15.61
CA GLY A 81 14.31 11.17 15.26
C GLY A 81 13.88 10.03 14.33
N TYR A 82 12.58 9.96 13.95
CA TYR A 82 12.05 8.86 13.14
C TYR A 82 11.19 9.29 11.94
N PHE A 83 10.78 10.54 11.83
CA PHE A 83 9.92 10.98 10.72
C PHE A 83 10.59 12.00 9.80
N GLU A 84 11.75 12.50 10.16
CA GLU A 84 12.47 13.54 9.44
C GLU A 84 13.03 13.02 8.09
N PRO A 85 13.33 13.91 7.13
CA PRO A 85 13.77 13.54 5.78
C PRO A 85 15.09 12.78 5.71
N ASP A 86 15.97 13.05 6.69
CA ASP A 86 17.33 12.50 6.71
C ASP A 86 17.38 11.13 7.39
N VAL A 87 16.22 10.57 7.77
CA VAL A 87 16.15 9.27 8.45
C VAL A 87 16.08 8.15 7.43
N HIS A 88 16.97 7.18 7.58
CA HIS A 88 17.09 6.01 6.71
C HIS A 88 16.63 4.74 7.40
N TYR A 89 15.87 3.92 6.64
CA TYR A 89 15.36 2.61 7.05
C TYR A 89 15.76 1.55 6.04
N LEU A 90 16.10 0.35 6.53
CA LEU A 90 16.47 -0.79 5.70
C LEU A 90 15.71 -2.05 6.14
N LEU A 91 14.96 -2.68 5.22
CA LEU A 91 14.52 -4.04 5.43
C LEU A 91 15.69 -5.01 5.34
N THR A 92 15.76 -5.94 6.29
CA THR A 92 16.81 -6.97 6.35
C THR A 92 16.27 -8.39 6.22
N ALA A 93 14.95 -8.54 6.08
CA ALA A 93 14.27 -9.82 5.88
C ALA A 93 12.91 -9.62 5.18
N ASP A 94 12.41 -10.68 4.58
CA ASP A 94 11.03 -10.74 4.11
C ASP A 94 10.07 -10.68 5.29
N LEU A 95 9.00 -9.89 5.17
CA LEU A 95 8.01 -9.69 6.21
C LEU A 95 6.67 -10.32 5.83
N ASP A 96 6.00 -10.93 6.79
CA ASP A 96 4.65 -11.48 6.68
C ASP A 96 3.69 -10.69 7.56
N LEU A 97 2.82 -9.88 6.93
CA LEU A 97 1.83 -9.03 7.61
C LEU A 97 0.51 -9.77 7.92
N SER A 98 0.41 -11.09 7.72
CA SER A 98 -0.83 -11.84 7.99
C SER A 98 -1.29 -11.80 9.46
N GLY A 99 -0.42 -11.36 10.39
CA GLY A 99 -0.75 -11.07 11.78
C GLY A 99 -1.60 -9.82 11.98
N TYR A 100 -1.59 -8.89 11.02
CA TYR A 100 -2.34 -7.63 11.07
C TYR A 100 -3.62 -7.78 10.25
N GLU A 101 -4.77 -7.83 10.91
CA GLU A 101 -6.07 -7.94 10.22
C GLU A 101 -6.33 -6.75 9.31
N ASN A 102 -5.83 -5.58 9.69
CA ASN A 102 -5.88 -4.35 8.91
C ASN A 102 -4.60 -3.55 9.16
N TRP A 103 -3.81 -3.34 8.13
CA TRP A 103 -2.58 -2.58 8.21
C TRP A 103 -2.86 -1.08 8.32
N THR A 104 -2.15 -0.40 9.21
CA THR A 104 -2.17 1.07 9.28
C THR A 104 -1.09 1.62 8.34
N PRO A 105 -1.45 2.39 7.29
CA PRO A 105 -0.48 2.95 6.36
C PRO A 105 0.59 3.80 7.04
N ILE A 106 1.82 3.71 6.54
CA ILE A 106 2.93 4.58 6.95
C ILE A 106 2.71 5.95 6.30
N GLY A 107 2.56 7.00 7.12
CA GLY A 107 2.21 8.33 6.62
C GLY A 107 0.74 8.45 6.23
N THR A 108 -0.08 9.03 7.09
CA THR A 108 -1.53 9.11 6.88
C THR A 108 -1.99 10.42 6.25
N GLY A 109 -1.10 11.40 6.10
CA GLY A 109 -1.46 12.74 5.67
C GLY A 109 -2.35 13.50 6.67
N PRO A 110 -2.80 14.70 6.33
CA PRO A 110 -3.67 15.49 7.20
C PRO A 110 -5.05 14.84 7.36
N GLN A 111 -5.56 14.85 8.58
CA GLN A 111 -6.87 14.29 8.93
C GLN A 111 -7.99 15.34 8.93
N ASP A 112 -7.69 16.58 8.58
CA ASP A 112 -8.61 17.72 8.63
C ASP A 112 -9.27 18.06 7.28
N GLY A 113 -9.11 17.18 6.29
CA GLY A 113 -9.69 17.31 4.95
C GLY A 113 -8.92 18.25 4.01
N ARG A 114 -7.75 18.76 4.42
CA ARG A 114 -6.83 19.47 3.53
C ARG A 114 -6.05 18.49 2.67
N TYR A 115 -5.59 18.98 1.52
CA TYR A 115 -4.70 18.18 0.68
C TYR A 115 -3.31 18.02 1.34
N PRO A 116 -2.67 16.84 1.25
CA PRO A 116 -1.36 16.59 1.86
C PRO A 116 -0.24 17.53 1.41
N TYR A 117 -0.30 18.05 0.17
CA TYR A 117 0.70 19.01 -0.31
C TYR A 117 0.61 20.39 0.39
N GLU A 118 -0.52 20.70 1.02
CA GLU A 118 -0.67 21.91 1.84
C GLU A 118 -0.16 21.69 3.26
N ASN A 119 -0.09 20.43 3.70
CA ASN A 119 0.39 20.06 5.02
C ASN A 119 0.98 18.64 5.00
N PRO A 120 2.26 18.49 4.61
CA PRO A 120 2.93 17.19 4.53
C PRO A 120 3.36 16.61 5.88
N GLU A 121 2.98 17.23 7.01
CA GLU A 121 3.49 16.90 8.35
C GLU A 121 3.42 15.43 8.70
N LYS A 122 2.43 14.69 8.20
CA LYS A 122 2.28 13.25 8.44
C LYS A 122 2.63 12.37 7.25
N ALA A 123 3.25 12.92 6.21
CA ALA A 123 3.81 12.12 5.14
C ALA A 123 5.06 11.38 5.60
N PHE A 124 5.35 10.23 4.99
CA PHE A 124 6.67 9.64 5.10
C PHE A 124 7.66 10.50 4.31
N GLN A 125 8.75 10.92 4.96
CA GLN A 125 9.69 11.89 4.40
C GLN A 125 11.11 11.34 4.30
N GLY A 126 11.41 10.24 4.99
CA GLY A 126 12.73 9.62 5.02
C GLY A 126 13.07 8.81 3.77
N VAL A 127 14.06 7.97 3.90
CA VAL A 127 14.48 7.00 2.89
C VAL A 127 14.16 5.60 3.39
N PHE A 128 13.29 4.89 2.69
CA PHE A 128 12.97 3.48 2.95
C PHE A 128 13.57 2.61 1.86
N ASP A 129 14.58 1.81 2.23
CA ASP A 129 15.17 0.81 1.34
C ASP A 129 14.65 -0.58 1.70
N GLY A 130 13.92 -1.19 0.78
CA GLY A 130 13.41 -2.56 0.93
C GLY A 130 14.50 -3.63 0.86
N GLY A 131 15.75 -3.28 0.50
CA GLY A 131 16.86 -4.23 0.42
C GLY A 131 16.62 -5.40 -0.57
N GLY A 132 15.64 -5.29 -1.46
CA GLY A 132 15.17 -6.37 -2.34
C GLY A 132 14.28 -7.40 -1.62
N HIS A 133 13.85 -7.13 -0.39
CA HIS A 133 12.94 -8.00 0.36
C HIS A 133 11.47 -7.76 0.02
N THR A 134 10.64 -8.72 0.42
CA THR A 134 9.20 -8.70 0.16
C THR A 134 8.40 -8.46 1.45
N VAL A 135 7.42 -7.57 1.38
CA VAL A 135 6.34 -7.43 2.36
C VAL A 135 5.13 -8.19 1.84
N ASN A 136 4.84 -9.35 2.44
CA ASN A 136 3.77 -10.26 2.06
C ASN A 136 2.51 -10.05 2.89
N ASN A 137 1.37 -10.47 2.32
CA ASN A 137 0.07 -10.48 2.99
C ASN A 137 -0.36 -9.11 3.52
N LEU A 138 0.03 -8.03 2.80
CA LEU A 138 -0.51 -6.71 3.09
C LEU A 138 -2.04 -6.75 2.97
N ASN A 139 -2.74 -6.31 4.00
CA ASN A 139 -4.18 -6.10 3.97
C ASN A 139 -4.51 -4.71 4.51
N VAL A 140 -4.95 -3.82 3.63
CA VAL A 140 -5.49 -2.51 3.99
C VAL A 140 -6.95 -2.46 3.61
N ALA A 141 -7.82 -2.30 4.60
CA ALA A 141 -9.26 -2.18 4.41
C ALA A 141 -9.77 -0.94 5.16
N TYR A 142 -9.73 0.20 4.51
CA TYR A 142 -10.19 1.46 5.10
C TYR A 142 -11.65 1.74 4.74
N THR A 143 -12.43 2.08 5.76
CA THR A 143 -13.78 2.63 5.60
C THR A 143 -13.93 3.78 6.56
N GLY A 144 -14.15 4.98 6.06
CA GLY A 144 -14.20 6.19 6.90
C GLY A 144 -15.10 7.27 6.32
N ALA A 145 -15.15 8.41 7.01
CA ALA A 145 -15.95 9.57 6.65
C ALA A 145 -15.09 10.81 6.36
N THR A 146 -13.81 10.60 6.05
CA THR A 146 -12.88 11.69 5.70
C THR A 146 -13.06 12.08 4.23
N THR A 147 -12.95 13.36 3.94
CA THR A 147 -13.01 13.89 2.58
C THR A 147 -11.75 13.55 1.78
N PHE A 148 -10.63 13.32 2.46
CA PHE A 148 -9.39 12.86 1.86
C PHE A 148 -8.97 11.54 2.49
N THR A 149 -8.79 10.52 1.68
CA THR A 149 -8.34 9.18 2.10
C THR A 149 -7.24 8.72 1.16
N SER A 150 -6.09 8.38 1.72
CA SER A 150 -4.96 7.84 0.96
C SER A 150 -4.42 6.60 1.65
N VAL A 151 -4.39 5.48 0.96
CA VAL A 151 -4.00 4.18 1.51
C VAL A 151 -3.07 3.39 0.59
N GLY A 152 -2.20 2.61 1.21
CA GLY A 152 -1.21 1.72 0.63
C GLY A 152 -0.42 1.06 1.75
N LEU A 153 0.72 0.46 1.47
CA LEU A 153 1.71 0.20 2.53
C LEU A 153 2.13 1.53 3.16
N PHE A 154 2.36 2.54 2.31
CA PHE A 154 2.50 3.94 2.66
C PHE A 154 1.23 4.69 2.23
N GLY A 155 0.67 5.51 3.11
CA GLY A 155 -0.48 6.34 2.80
C GLY A 155 -0.06 7.55 1.97
N VAL A 156 0.83 8.39 2.51
CA VAL A 156 1.39 9.57 1.84
C VAL A 156 2.92 9.51 1.90
N ASN A 157 3.55 9.66 0.74
CA ASN A 157 5.00 9.69 0.59
C ASN A 157 5.50 11.04 0.05
N ASP A 158 6.43 11.67 0.76
CA ASP A 158 7.24 12.84 0.34
C ASP A 158 8.74 12.52 0.42
N GLY A 159 9.08 11.25 0.67
CA GLY A 159 10.43 10.73 0.78
C GLY A 159 10.84 9.87 -0.41
N THR A 160 11.75 8.95 -0.17
CA THR A 160 12.21 7.96 -1.14
C THR A 160 11.86 6.55 -0.67
N ILE A 161 11.20 5.77 -1.52
CA ILE A 161 10.92 4.35 -1.31
C ILE A 161 11.58 3.58 -2.45
N ARG A 162 12.45 2.64 -2.13
CA ARG A 162 13.19 1.89 -3.15
C ARG A 162 13.41 0.42 -2.82
N ASN A 163 13.71 -0.39 -3.86
CA ASN A 163 14.10 -1.80 -3.76
C ASN A 163 13.11 -2.65 -2.93
N LEU A 164 11.82 -2.40 -3.07
CA LEU A 164 10.78 -3.01 -2.23
C LEU A 164 9.81 -3.82 -3.07
N HIS A 165 9.52 -5.07 -2.63
CA HIS A 165 8.45 -5.87 -3.20
C HIS A 165 7.27 -5.94 -2.23
N VAL A 166 6.05 -5.75 -2.73
CA VAL A 166 4.82 -5.81 -1.90
C VAL A 166 3.81 -6.74 -2.53
N ALA A 167 3.21 -7.61 -1.71
CA ALA A 167 2.12 -8.48 -2.15
C ALA A 167 0.94 -8.41 -1.18
N GLY A 168 -0.29 -8.22 -1.72
CA GLY A 168 -1.48 -8.15 -0.88
C GLY A 168 -2.69 -7.46 -1.49
N ALA A 169 -3.54 -6.93 -0.62
CA ALA A 169 -4.76 -6.23 -1.00
C ALA A 169 -4.89 -4.88 -0.31
N VAL A 170 -5.23 -3.86 -1.08
CA VAL A 170 -5.45 -2.50 -0.60
C VAL A 170 -6.83 -2.04 -1.03
N SER A 171 -7.65 -1.60 -0.08
CA SER A 171 -8.97 -1.08 -0.36
C SER A 171 -9.30 0.13 0.50
N ALA A 172 -9.93 1.12 -0.12
CA ALA A 172 -10.46 2.29 0.56
C ALA A 172 -11.87 2.61 0.09
N THR A 173 -12.74 2.93 1.03
CA THR A 173 -14.09 3.41 0.75
C THR A 173 -14.41 4.57 1.69
N THR A 174 -15.01 5.63 1.17
CA THR A 174 -15.52 6.72 2.00
C THR A 174 -17.03 6.66 2.14
N SER A 175 -17.53 7.13 3.28
CA SER A 175 -18.95 7.43 3.51
C SER A 175 -19.27 8.92 3.37
N CYS A 176 -18.31 9.75 2.97
CA CYS A 176 -18.56 11.15 2.60
C CYS A 176 -19.53 11.22 1.42
N THR A 177 -20.24 12.34 1.32
CA THR A 177 -21.26 12.57 0.28
C THR A 177 -21.01 13.84 -0.53
N ASP A 178 -19.88 14.49 -0.32
CA ASP A 178 -19.50 15.73 -1.02
C ASP A 178 -17.97 15.85 -1.11
N LYS A 179 -17.46 15.94 -2.32
CA LYS A 179 -16.06 16.21 -2.68
C LYS A 179 -15.04 15.34 -2.01
N SER A 180 -15.29 14.04 -1.97
CA SER A 180 -14.32 13.07 -1.45
C SER A 180 -13.21 12.77 -2.47
N TYR A 181 -12.02 12.52 -1.93
CA TYR A 181 -10.87 11.98 -2.66
C TYR A 181 -10.45 10.67 -2.00
N VAL A 182 -10.56 9.59 -2.75
CA VAL A 182 -10.20 8.24 -2.29
C VAL A 182 -9.10 7.70 -3.18
N ILE A 183 -7.93 7.56 -2.60
CA ILE A 183 -6.70 7.24 -3.32
C ILE A 183 -6.11 5.95 -2.75
N ALA A 184 -5.90 4.95 -3.60
CA ALA A 184 -5.35 3.66 -3.21
C ALA A 184 -4.20 3.25 -4.13
N GLY A 185 -3.07 2.88 -3.54
CA GLY A 185 -1.94 2.30 -4.26
C GLY A 185 -1.43 1.05 -3.57
N GLY A 186 -0.90 0.11 -4.32
CA GLY A 186 -0.35 -1.11 -3.72
C GLY A 186 0.82 -0.82 -2.78
N ILE A 187 1.64 0.16 -3.12
CA ILE A 187 2.78 0.61 -2.31
C ILE A 187 2.47 1.97 -1.68
N VAL A 188 2.12 2.96 -2.48
CA VAL A 188 1.88 4.34 -2.03
C VAL A 188 0.49 4.77 -2.44
N GLY A 189 -0.31 5.26 -1.50
CA GLY A 189 -1.56 5.91 -1.85
C GLY A 189 -1.30 7.21 -2.61
N PHE A 190 -0.73 8.20 -1.96
CA PHE A 190 -0.45 9.51 -2.54
C PHE A 190 1.04 9.84 -2.46
N ASN A 191 1.67 10.01 -3.62
CA ASN A 191 3.07 10.37 -3.77
C ASN A 191 3.19 11.85 -4.11
N ILE A 192 3.87 12.63 -3.29
CA ILE A 192 3.96 14.07 -3.41
C ILE A 192 5.41 14.56 -3.40
N ILE A 193 5.61 15.75 -3.95
CA ILE A 193 6.71 16.63 -3.55
C ILE A 193 6.06 17.81 -2.86
N ALA A 194 6.23 17.90 -1.55
CA ALA A 194 5.64 18.97 -0.78
C ALA A 194 6.19 20.32 -1.21
N TYR A 195 5.29 21.25 -1.50
CA TYR A 195 5.67 22.64 -1.72
C TYR A 195 5.99 23.28 -0.36
N GLU A 196 7.26 23.51 -0.08
CA GLU A 196 7.60 24.47 0.95
C GLU A 196 7.35 25.90 0.45
N ASP A 197 7.07 26.78 1.41
CA ASP A 197 6.85 28.20 1.18
C ASP A 197 7.97 28.84 0.33
N ALA A 198 7.82 30.10 -0.07
CA ALA A 198 8.63 30.84 -1.06
C ALA A 198 10.17 30.81 -0.89
N MET A 199 10.72 30.03 0.05
CA MET A 199 12.15 29.88 0.26
C MET A 199 12.73 28.52 -0.15
N ASN A 200 11.90 27.53 -0.53
CA ASN A 200 12.30 26.22 -1.09
C ASN A 200 13.57 25.61 -0.41
N THR A 201 13.53 25.50 0.90
CA THR A 201 14.69 25.04 1.67
C THR A 201 14.74 23.53 1.88
N ARG A 202 13.76 22.80 1.32
CA ARG A 202 13.63 21.36 1.51
C ARG A 202 13.13 20.67 0.22
N PRO A 203 13.99 19.92 -0.45
CA PRO A 203 13.54 19.06 -1.54
C PRO A 203 12.90 17.78 -0.94
N GLY A 204 11.59 17.70 -0.89
CA GLY A 204 10.91 16.41 -0.90
C GLY A 204 11.36 15.65 -2.15
N SER A 205 11.50 14.33 -2.08
CA SER A 205 11.90 13.56 -3.25
C SER A 205 10.70 12.97 -3.99
N GLY A 206 9.63 12.61 -3.25
CA GLY A 206 8.48 11.94 -3.82
C GLY A 206 8.89 10.80 -4.77
N ALA A 207 9.93 10.03 -4.42
CA ALA A 207 10.52 9.05 -5.31
C ALA A 207 10.09 7.63 -4.95
N ILE A 208 9.69 6.84 -5.97
CA ILE A 208 9.43 5.40 -5.85
C ILE A 208 10.27 4.72 -6.93
N GLU A 209 11.24 3.91 -6.51
CA GLU A 209 12.26 3.37 -7.42
C GLU A 209 12.46 1.88 -7.21
N HIS A 210 12.58 1.10 -8.31
CA HIS A 210 12.88 -0.33 -8.25
C HIS A 210 11.93 -1.11 -7.31
N CYS A 211 10.66 -0.74 -7.31
CA CYS A 211 9.64 -1.37 -6.48
C CYS A 211 8.69 -2.24 -7.30
N SER A 212 8.10 -3.25 -6.68
CA SER A 212 7.07 -4.04 -7.34
C SER A 212 5.86 -4.32 -6.46
N PHE A 213 4.70 -4.48 -7.11
CA PHE A 213 3.46 -4.85 -6.46
C PHE A 213 2.77 -6.01 -7.18
N THR A 214 2.26 -6.96 -6.39
CA THR A 214 1.39 -8.04 -6.85
C THR A 214 0.16 -8.13 -5.95
N GLY A 215 -1.04 -7.95 -6.50
CA GLY A 215 -2.23 -8.00 -5.67
C GLY A 215 -3.42 -7.22 -6.22
N SER A 216 -4.34 -6.86 -5.33
CA SER A 216 -5.53 -6.09 -5.68
C SER A 216 -5.53 -4.71 -5.03
N VAL A 217 -6.01 -3.71 -5.78
CA VAL A 217 -6.18 -2.34 -5.28
C VAL A 217 -7.58 -1.85 -5.62
N SER A 218 -8.27 -1.22 -4.66
CA SER A 218 -9.55 -0.59 -4.92
C SER A 218 -9.75 0.72 -4.19
N ALA A 219 -10.34 1.69 -4.87
CA ALA A 219 -10.76 2.98 -4.32
C ALA A 219 -12.22 3.24 -4.67
N SER A 220 -13.05 3.56 -3.68
CA SER A 220 -14.48 3.84 -3.88
C SER A 220 -14.94 5.09 -3.14
N CYS A 221 -15.58 5.99 -3.86
CA CYS A 221 -16.23 7.17 -3.27
C CYS A 221 -17.60 6.84 -2.62
N GLY A 222 -17.99 5.56 -2.57
CA GLY A 222 -19.27 5.18 -2.01
C GLY A 222 -20.46 5.86 -2.72
N ASN A 223 -21.20 6.68 -1.99
CA ASN A 223 -22.37 7.39 -2.53
C ASN A 223 -22.10 8.86 -2.86
N ASP A 224 -20.83 9.30 -2.89
CA ASP A 224 -20.50 10.69 -3.20
C ASP A 224 -20.55 10.95 -4.73
N PRO A 225 -21.51 11.75 -5.23
CA PRO A 225 -21.64 11.99 -6.67
C PRO A 225 -20.56 12.91 -7.23
N THR A 226 -19.81 13.61 -6.36
CA THR A 226 -18.75 14.56 -6.74
C THR A 226 -17.36 14.04 -6.39
N GLY A 227 -17.27 12.79 -5.93
CA GLY A 227 -16.04 12.19 -5.44
C GLY A 227 -15.08 11.79 -6.56
N THR A 228 -13.81 11.83 -6.24
CA THR A 228 -12.69 11.35 -7.07
C THR A 228 -12.11 10.07 -6.48
N ALA A 229 -11.98 9.03 -7.31
CA ALA A 229 -11.32 7.78 -6.95
C ALA A 229 -10.13 7.51 -7.86
N ASP A 230 -8.95 7.29 -7.26
CA ASP A 230 -7.71 6.95 -7.96
C ASP A 230 -7.15 5.62 -7.44
N ALA A 231 -6.84 4.69 -8.33
CA ALA A 231 -6.21 3.43 -7.98
C ALA A 231 -5.08 3.05 -8.94
N GLY A 232 -3.93 2.68 -8.38
CA GLY A 232 -2.77 2.20 -9.15
C GLY A 232 -2.04 1.07 -8.47
N GLY A 233 -1.36 0.24 -9.26
CA GLY A 233 -0.61 -0.88 -8.71
C GLY A 233 0.54 -0.45 -7.81
N ILE A 234 1.31 0.54 -8.22
CA ILE A 234 2.38 1.14 -7.42
C ILE A 234 1.85 2.31 -6.60
N CYS A 235 1.21 3.27 -7.26
CA CYS A 235 0.78 4.54 -6.67
C CYS A 235 -0.67 4.86 -7.07
N GLY A 236 -1.50 5.29 -6.11
CA GLY A 236 -2.85 5.73 -6.41
C GLY A 236 -2.83 7.05 -7.19
N MET A 237 -2.22 8.08 -6.64
CA MET A 237 -2.04 9.38 -7.26
C MET A 237 -0.63 9.92 -7.01
N ALA A 238 -0.03 10.54 -8.00
CA ALA A 238 1.25 11.23 -7.86
C ALA A 238 1.12 12.72 -8.21
N GLU A 239 1.61 13.59 -7.32
CA GLU A 239 1.67 15.04 -7.50
C GLU A 239 3.15 15.47 -7.53
N SER A 240 3.68 15.69 -8.72
CA SER A 240 5.08 16.06 -8.99
C SER A 240 6.16 15.04 -8.59
N GLY A 241 5.81 13.85 -8.09
CA GLY A 241 6.75 12.80 -7.72
C GLY A 241 7.22 11.96 -8.92
N ASN A 242 8.24 11.12 -8.72
CA ASN A 242 8.77 10.23 -9.75
C ASN A 242 8.51 8.76 -9.41
N ILE A 243 8.23 7.97 -10.44
CA ILE A 243 8.07 6.51 -10.34
C ILE A 243 8.97 5.88 -11.41
N ASP A 244 10.08 5.29 -10.98
CA ASP A 244 11.12 4.80 -11.88
C ASP A 244 11.39 3.31 -11.67
N PHE A 245 11.54 2.54 -12.74
CA PHE A 245 11.90 1.12 -12.73
C PHE A 245 10.96 0.25 -11.87
N CYS A 246 9.69 0.59 -11.79
CA CYS A 246 8.71 -0.13 -10.99
C CYS A 246 7.92 -1.15 -11.82
N GLU A 247 7.42 -2.19 -11.15
CA GLU A 247 6.66 -3.25 -11.78
C GLU A 247 5.35 -3.54 -11.05
N THR A 248 4.26 -3.69 -11.79
CA THR A 248 3.01 -4.25 -11.27
C THR A 248 2.66 -5.53 -12.02
N THR A 249 2.40 -6.60 -11.26
CA THR A 249 1.90 -7.85 -11.80
C THR A 249 0.48 -8.11 -11.30
N LEU A 250 -0.45 -8.27 -12.24
CA LEU A 250 -1.87 -8.50 -11.96
C LEU A 250 -2.29 -9.86 -12.52
N ASP A 251 -2.29 -10.90 -11.67
CA ASP A 251 -2.76 -12.21 -12.10
C ASP A 251 -4.29 -12.28 -12.25
N ALA A 252 -4.82 -13.39 -12.75
CA ALA A 252 -6.25 -13.54 -13.07
C ALA A 252 -7.19 -13.40 -11.87
N ALA A 253 -6.68 -13.52 -10.65
CA ALA A 253 -7.47 -13.35 -9.41
C ALA A 253 -7.48 -11.91 -8.89
N HIS A 254 -6.62 -11.04 -9.42
CA HIS A 254 -6.42 -9.70 -8.93
C HIS A 254 -7.14 -8.64 -9.79
N THR A 255 -7.46 -7.54 -9.13
CA THR A 255 -8.15 -6.40 -9.76
C THR A 255 -7.55 -5.09 -9.25
N ILE A 256 -7.33 -4.15 -10.15
CA ILE A 256 -7.16 -2.74 -9.80
C ILE A 256 -8.43 -2.03 -10.24
N ARG A 257 -9.16 -1.43 -9.29
CA ARG A 257 -10.49 -0.87 -9.55
C ARG A 257 -10.71 0.44 -8.85
N THR A 258 -11.40 1.34 -9.56
CA THR A 258 -12.00 2.54 -8.97
C THR A 258 -13.51 2.54 -9.13
N GLU A 259 -14.19 3.20 -8.20
CA GLU A 259 -15.61 3.52 -8.27
C GLU A 259 -15.80 4.96 -7.79
N GLY A 260 -15.65 5.89 -8.72
CA GLY A 260 -15.76 7.32 -8.48
C GLY A 260 -17.18 7.84 -8.54
N GLY A 261 -17.39 9.04 -8.05
CA GLY A 261 -18.55 9.87 -8.36
C GLY A 261 -18.33 10.56 -9.70
N GLU A 262 -17.72 11.75 -9.69
CA GLU A 262 -17.40 12.52 -10.89
C GLU A 262 -16.16 11.99 -11.61
N ILE A 263 -15.13 11.57 -10.88
CA ILE A 263 -13.83 11.16 -11.44
C ILE A 263 -13.43 9.76 -10.96
N SER A 264 -12.95 8.94 -11.89
CA SER A 264 -12.51 7.57 -11.64
C SER A 264 -11.31 7.22 -12.51
N MET A 265 -10.13 7.09 -11.91
CA MET A 265 -8.86 6.91 -12.61
C MET A 265 -8.16 5.62 -12.17
N THR A 266 -7.98 4.69 -13.09
CA THR A 266 -7.34 3.39 -12.80
C THR A 266 -6.12 3.19 -13.68
N GLY A 267 -4.98 2.86 -13.10
CA GLY A 267 -3.76 2.57 -13.85
C GLY A 267 -3.01 1.35 -13.36
N GLY A 268 -2.31 0.69 -14.26
CA GLY A 268 -1.47 -0.45 -13.91
C GLY A 268 -0.32 -0.05 -12.98
N ILE A 269 0.29 1.09 -13.18
CA ILE A 269 1.34 1.67 -12.34
C ILE A 269 0.76 2.77 -11.43
N ALA A 270 0.13 3.79 -12.00
CA ALA A 270 -0.46 4.88 -11.23
C ALA A 270 -1.89 5.18 -11.71
N GLY A 271 -2.82 5.47 -10.76
CA GLY A 271 -4.18 5.88 -11.09
C GLY A 271 -4.18 7.20 -11.82
N SER A 272 -3.62 8.23 -11.23
CA SER A 272 -3.40 9.54 -11.87
C SER A 272 -2.03 10.12 -11.54
N MET A 273 -1.58 11.03 -12.41
CA MET A 273 -0.31 11.73 -12.24
C MET A 273 -0.40 13.17 -12.71
N ASN A 274 -0.04 14.10 -11.85
CA ASN A 274 0.00 15.53 -12.14
C ASN A 274 1.45 16.05 -11.94
N GLY A 275 2.15 16.35 -13.01
CA GLY A 275 3.59 16.64 -12.98
C GLY A 275 4.46 15.40 -12.74
N GLY A 276 5.78 15.57 -12.71
CA GLY A 276 6.74 14.50 -12.46
C GLY A 276 6.92 13.52 -13.64
N ARG A 277 7.40 12.29 -13.33
CA ARG A 277 7.78 11.30 -14.34
C ARG A 277 7.45 9.86 -13.93
N ILE A 278 6.99 9.07 -14.91
CA ILE A 278 6.98 7.59 -14.84
C ILE A 278 7.97 7.09 -15.90
N SER A 279 9.00 6.36 -15.48
CA SER A 279 10.07 5.93 -16.40
C SER A 279 10.45 4.46 -16.19
N ALA A 280 10.67 3.75 -17.29
CA ALA A 280 11.11 2.35 -17.31
C ALA A 280 10.26 1.41 -16.44
N CYS A 281 8.95 1.70 -16.30
CA CYS A 281 8.01 0.89 -15.53
C CYS A 281 7.35 -0.16 -16.40
N THR A 282 6.99 -1.29 -15.78
CA THR A 282 6.36 -2.41 -16.46
C THR A 282 5.05 -2.80 -15.76
N PHE A 283 3.99 -2.94 -16.56
CA PHE A 283 2.73 -3.52 -16.11
C PHE A 283 2.46 -4.81 -16.87
N THR A 284 2.24 -5.92 -16.16
CA THR A 284 1.99 -7.23 -16.76
C THR A 284 0.81 -7.92 -16.10
N GLY A 285 0.22 -8.89 -16.81
CA GLY A 285 -0.72 -9.82 -16.20
C GLY A 285 -2.00 -10.07 -16.97
N THR A 286 -2.95 -10.74 -16.31
CA THR A 286 -4.21 -11.24 -16.88
C THR A 286 -5.44 -10.92 -16.02
N GLY A 287 -5.30 -10.09 -15.01
CA GLY A 287 -6.40 -9.69 -14.11
C GLY A 287 -7.35 -8.65 -14.71
N VAL A 288 -7.89 -7.77 -13.87
CA VAL A 288 -8.86 -6.75 -14.31
C VAL A 288 -8.38 -5.36 -13.91
N LEU A 289 -8.38 -4.44 -14.89
CA LEU A 289 -8.32 -3.00 -14.67
C LEU A 289 -9.72 -2.41 -14.92
N GLU A 290 -10.31 -1.77 -13.92
CA GLU A 290 -11.66 -1.24 -14.03
C GLU A 290 -11.76 0.19 -13.47
N ALA A 291 -12.22 1.13 -14.30
CA ALA A 291 -12.61 2.46 -13.87
C ALA A 291 -14.14 2.56 -13.95
N ALA A 292 -14.80 2.32 -12.81
CA ALA A 292 -16.24 2.40 -12.67
C ALA A 292 -16.67 3.74 -12.05
N PHE A 293 -17.95 4.02 -12.11
CA PHE A 293 -18.55 5.19 -11.46
C PHE A 293 -19.94 4.83 -10.91
N ASN A 294 -20.34 5.57 -9.90
CA ASN A 294 -21.64 5.44 -9.29
C ASN A 294 -22.74 5.99 -10.22
N THR A 295 -23.97 5.53 -10.04
CA THR A 295 -25.12 6.16 -10.70
C THR A 295 -25.28 7.59 -10.19
N LEU A 296 -25.06 8.57 -11.07
CA LEU A 296 -25.13 9.99 -10.73
C LEU A 296 -26.54 10.55 -10.97
N PRO A 297 -26.93 11.59 -10.22
CA PRO A 297 -28.10 12.40 -10.54
C PRO A 297 -27.98 13.05 -11.92
N GLU A 298 -29.11 13.40 -12.54
CA GLU A 298 -29.14 14.08 -13.82
C GLU A 298 -28.37 15.42 -13.76
N GLY A 299 -27.50 15.65 -14.76
CA GLY A 299 -26.71 16.90 -14.88
C GLY A 299 -25.26 16.79 -14.38
N TYR A 300 -24.82 15.65 -13.86
CA TYR A 300 -23.41 15.41 -13.54
C TYR A 300 -22.64 14.82 -14.72
N TYR A 301 -21.39 15.17 -14.84
CA TYR A 301 -20.46 14.60 -15.83
C TYR A 301 -19.58 13.56 -15.15
N VAL A 302 -19.23 12.52 -15.88
CA VAL A 302 -18.35 11.43 -15.39
C VAL A 302 -17.10 11.39 -16.25
N TYR A 303 -15.96 11.31 -15.58
CA TYR A 303 -14.65 11.07 -16.19
C TYR A 303 -14.10 9.75 -15.66
N ALA A 304 -14.25 8.66 -16.41
CA ALA A 304 -13.67 7.36 -16.08
C ALA A 304 -12.58 7.02 -17.09
N GLN A 305 -11.39 6.76 -16.61
CA GLN A 305 -10.23 6.43 -17.43
C GLN A 305 -9.48 5.23 -16.85
N ALA A 306 -9.09 4.29 -17.71
CA ALA A 306 -8.27 3.16 -17.35
C ALA A 306 -7.11 3.02 -18.33
N GLY A 307 -5.89 2.86 -17.81
CA GLY A 307 -4.68 2.74 -18.61
C GLY A 307 -3.71 1.68 -18.10
N GLY A 308 -3.03 0.99 -19.00
CA GLY A 308 -2.04 -0.03 -18.62
C GLY A 308 -0.88 0.53 -17.77
N ILE A 309 -0.46 1.76 -18.00
CA ILE A 309 0.57 2.43 -17.18
C ILE A 309 -0.11 3.40 -16.22
N VAL A 310 -0.85 4.37 -16.74
CA VAL A 310 -1.50 5.40 -15.92
C VAL A 310 -2.91 5.66 -16.45
N GLY A 311 -3.86 5.88 -15.54
CA GLY A 311 -5.25 6.20 -15.89
C GLY A 311 -5.37 7.59 -16.48
N SER A 312 -4.78 8.59 -15.84
CA SER A 312 -4.80 9.99 -16.29
C SER A 312 -3.49 10.71 -16.00
N THR A 313 -3.10 11.62 -16.90
CA THR A 313 -1.92 12.48 -16.70
C THR A 313 -2.21 13.93 -17.00
N ALA A 314 -1.60 14.82 -16.22
CA ALA A 314 -1.48 16.24 -16.53
C ALA A 314 -0.04 16.69 -16.25
N GLU A 315 0.60 17.38 -17.21
CA GLU A 315 1.96 17.93 -17.08
C GLU A 315 3.05 16.92 -16.68
N ALA A 316 2.80 15.61 -16.86
CA ALA A 316 3.71 14.53 -16.51
C ALA A 316 4.35 13.91 -17.75
N SER A 317 5.54 13.30 -17.59
CA SER A 317 6.19 12.51 -18.64
C SER A 317 6.09 11.01 -18.39
N ILE A 318 5.87 10.23 -19.46
CA ILE A 318 5.90 8.76 -19.44
C ILE A 318 6.95 8.31 -20.44
N GLU A 319 7.98 7.63 -19.96
CA GLU A 319 9.16 7.28 -20.76
C GLU A 319 9.52 5.80 -20.63
N SER A 320 9.75 5.14 -21.75
CA SER A 320 10.28 3.75 -21.81
C SER A 320 9.45 2.73 -20.99
N CYS A 321 8.16 2.97 -20.81
CA CYS A 321 7.27 2.07 -20.06
C CYS A 321 6.66 1.00 -20.97
N THR A 322 6.37 -0.16 -20.40
CA THR A 322 5.76 -1.29 -21.10
C THR A 322 4.50 -1.77 -20.39
N ALA A 323 3.41 -1.97 -21.13
CA ALA A 323 2.22 -2.65 -20.64
C ALA A 323 1.99 -3.89 -21.51
N ASP A 324 2.22 -5.09 -20.94
CA ASP A 324 1.90 -6.38 -21.54
C ASP A 324 0.77 -7.03 -20.73
N PHE A 325 -0.46 -6.67 -21.12
CA PHE A 325 -1.65 -7.01 -20.39
C PHE A 325 -2.63 -7.81 -21.21
N GLY A 326 -2.77 -9.09 -20.88
CA GLY A 326 -3.72 -10.02 -21.50
C GLY A 326 -5.07 -10.11 -20.79
N GLY A 327 -5.30 -9.27 -19.77
CA GLY A 327 -6.52 -9.25 -18.97
C GLY A 327 -7.62 -8.36 -19.54
N SER A 328 -8.53 -7.91 -18.66
CA SER A 328 -9.67 -7.08 -19.03
C SER A 328 -9.44 -5.62 -18.60
N LEU A 329 -9.62 -4.68 -19.53
CA LEU A 329 -9.68 -3.26 -19.26
C LEU A 329 -11.14 -2.82 -19.42
N LEU A 330 -11.76 -2.39 -18.33
CA LEU A 330 -13.19 -2.15 -18.24
C LEU A 330 -13.48 -0.69 -17.89
N ILE A 331 -14.32 -0.07 -18.69
CA ILE A 331 -15.01 1.20 -18.38
C ILE A 331 -16.49 0.90 -18.59
N PRO A 332 -17.24 0.57 -17.52
CA PRO A 332 -18.66 0.29 -17.63
C PRO A 332 -19.38 1.48 -18.24
N LYS A 333 -20.24 1.25 -19.23
CA LYS A 333 -21.12 2.30 -19.75
C LYS A 333 -22.06 2.74 -18.63
N GLY A 334 -22.12 4.04 -18.38
CA GLY A 334 -23.18 4.63 -17.56
C GLY A 334 -24.51 4.19 -18.12
N GLY A 335 -25.38 3.62 -17.28
CA GLY A 335 -26.71 3.32 -17.73
C GLY A 335 -27.36 4.58 -18.24
N GLU A 336 -27.82 4.56 -19.48
CA GLU A 336 -28.80 5.55 -19.95
C GLU A 336 -30.02 5.45 -19.03
N ALA A 337 -30.31 6.53 -18.31
CA ALA A 337 -31.54 6.69 -17.58
C ALA A 337 -32.66 7.07 -18.54
#